data_01d2eac8cc6181e67ca56febf1b430d1
#
_entry.id   01d2eac8cc6181e67ca56febf1b430d1
#
_cell.length_a   1.000
_cell.length_b   1.000
_cell.length_c   1.000
_cell.angle_alpha   90.00
_cell.angle_beta   90.00
_cell.angle_gamma   90.00
#
_symmetry.space_group_name_H-M   'P 1'
#
loop_
_entity.id
_entity.type
_entity.pdbx_description
1 polymer ?
#
loop_
_entity_poly.entity_id
_entity_poly.type
_entity_poly.pdbx_seq_one_letter_code
_entity_poly.pdbx_strand_id
1 'polypeptide(L)'
;MDVLSDAVAAMRTGRPHSSRTRFAGPYGVRFRPFRGAGFHVVLQGACWLLPPRGAPFRLGVGDLVLLPHGHAHGLADDPETLLRDAGDPSDPNPGDAGEPAASDAGSPPPDGDRAATVLLCGGYLVDRIRPHPLLAELPEVVHLPARVGAHPELRAAVGLLGAEVDRPRPGSAGIVPALLDTLLLYALRAWHDEEVRHRPGPGWASALRDPAVAAALHAVHRDPAHPWTVASLGAAAGLSRSPFARRFTALVGQPPLAYLTWWRMTVAARLLREDDRPLHRVAERVGYTSEYAFAKAFRRAHGTSPGRYRRGS
;
A
#
# COMPACT_ATOMS: atom_id res chain seq x y z
N MET A 1 -4.08 2.21 18.19
CA MET A 1 -3.64 2.06 16.78
C MET A 1 -2.47 2.99 16.57
N ASP A 2 -1.53 2.63 15.73
CA ASP A 2 -0.38 3.48 15.39
C ASP A 2 -0.60 4.18 14.05
N VAL A 3 0.18 5.24 13.81
CA VAL A 3 0.03 6.12 12.62
C VAL A 3 0.15 5.35 11.30
N LEU A 4 1.03 4.35 11.22
CA LEU A 4 1.23 3.56 10.01
C LEU A 4 0.01 2.67 9.71
N SER A 5 -0.50 1.96 10.72
CA SER A 5 -1.70 1.14 10.61
C SER A 5 -2.93 1.97 10.23
N ASP A 6 -3.10 3.14 10.86
CA ASP A 6 -4.20 4.06 10.56
C ASP A 6 -4.10 4.60 9.12
N ALA A 7 -2.88 4.94 8.67
CA ALA A 7 -2.62 5.40 7.32
C ALA A 7 -3.00 4.33 6.27
N VAL A 8 -2.54 3.09 6.45
CA VAL A 8 -2.87 1.97 5.55
C VAL A 8 -4.38 1.72 5.53
N ALA A 9 -5.03 1.64 6.70
CA ALA A 9 -6.47 1.40 6.78
C ALA A 9 -7.30 2.51 6.12
N ALA A 10 -6.87 3.78 6.24
CA ALA A 10 -7.58 4.91 5.67
C ALA A 10 -7.40 5.06 4.16
N MET A 11 -6.26 4.61 3.62
CA MET A 11 -5.95 4.71 2.19
C MET A 11 -6.63 3.63 1.36
N ARG A 12 -6.88 2.47 1.93
CA ARG A 12 -7.45 1.34 1.22
C ARG A 12 -8.91 1.60 0.82
N THR A 13 -9.24 1.33 -0.45
CA THR A 13 -10.59 1.58 -1.02
C THR A 13 -11.30 0.33 -1.48
N GLY A 14 -10.80 -0.85 -1.18
CA GLY A 14 -11.40 -2.11 -1.58
C GLY A 14 -10.76 -3.29 -0.88
N ARG A 15 -11.15 -4.49 -1.27
CA ARG A 15 -10.51 -5.70 -0.79
C ARG A 15 -9.20 -5.89 -1.54
N PRO A 16 -8.08 -6.16 -0.85
CA PRO A 16 -6.85 -6.55 -1.50
C PRO A 16 -7.04 -7.92 -2.14
N HIS A 17 -6.33 -8.16 -3.21
CA HIS A 17 -6.34 -9.45 -3.91
C HIS A 17 -4.92 -9.98 -4.10
N SER A 18 -4.79 -11.27 -4.25
CA SER A 18 -3.54 -11.95 -4.60
C SER A 18 -3.81 -13.19 -5.41
N SER A 19 -2.84 -13.53 -6.24
CA SER A 19 -2.80 -14.76 -7.02
C SER A 19 -1.41 -15.39 -6.95
N ARG A 20 -1.36 -16.70 -7.08
CA ARG A 20 -0.11 -17.44 -7.26
C ARG A 20 -0.04 -17.90 -8.70
N THR A 21 0.98 -17.46 -9.41
CA THR A 21 1.18 -17.76 -10.82
C THR A 21 2.46 -18.58 -11.00
N ARG A 22 2.37 -19.63 -11.80
CA ARG A 22 3.52 -20.48 -12.19
C ARG A 22 3.82 -20.24 -13.65
N PHE A 23 5.07 -19.95 -13.95
CA PHE A 23 5.59 -19.83 -15.29
C PHE A 23 6.53 -21.00 -15.59
N ALA A 24 6.28 -21.68 -16.72
CA ALA A 24 7.13 -22.73 -17.25
C ALA A 24 7.68 -22.28 -18.61
N GLY A 25 8.99 -22.41 -18.82
CA GLY A 25 9.64 -21.97 -20.06
C GLY A 25 9.84 -20.46 -20.15
N PRO A 26 10.18 -19.91 -21.32
CA PRO A 26 10.36 -18.47 -21.52
C PRO A 26 9.06 -17.72 -21.34
N TYR A 27 9.09 -16.65 -20.52
CA TYR A 27 7.92 -15.81 -20.29
C TYR A 27 8.30 -14.34 -20.13
N GLY A 28 7.40 -13.47 -20.59
CA GLY A 28 7.47 -12.03 -20.36
C GLY A 28 6.06 -11.48 -20.22
N VAL A 29 5.76 -10.90 -19.06
CA VAL A 29 4.43 -10.37 -18.72
C VAL A 29 4.53 -8.90 -18.48
N ARG A 30 3.68 -8.11 -19.16
CA ARG A 30 3.52 -6.67 -18.94
C ARG A 30 2.27 -6.43 -18.11
N PHE A 31 2.46 -5.83 -16.97
CA PHE A 31 1.37 -5.35 -16.11
C PHE A 31 1.01 -3.91 -16.49
N ARG A 32 -0.27 -3.69 -16.79
CA ARG A 32 -0.79 -2.35 -17.10
C ARG A 32 -0.87 -1.48 -15.86
N PRO A 33 -0.83 -0.14 -15.99
CA PRO A 33 -1.01 0.73 -14.84
C PRO A 33 -2.41 0.52 -14.24
N PHE A 34 -2.51 0.51 -12.91
CA PHE A 34 -3.80 0.42 -12.21
C PHE A 34 -3.90 1.40 -11.03
N ARG A 35 -5.11 1.61 -10.52
CA ARG A 35 -5.36 2.53 -9.40
C ARG A 35 -5.09 1.85 -8.08
N GLY A 36 -3.81 1.65 -7.74
CA GLY A 36 -3.46 0.91 -6.53
C GLY A 36 -1.98 0.81 -6.28
N ALA A 37 -1.62 -0.01 -5.32
CA ALA A 37 -0.26 -0.47 -5.06
C ALA A 37 -0.17 -1.97 -5.37
N GLY A 38 0.74 -2.37 -6.24
CA GLY A 38 1.01 -3.77 -6.58
C GLY A 38 2.17 -4.34 -5.80
N PHE A 39 2.21 -5.66 -5.67
CA PHE A 39 3.39 -6.35 -5.15
C PHE A 39 3.64 -7.66 -5.89
N HIS A 40 4.90 -8.07 -5.90
CA HIS A 40 5.35 -9.38 -6.38
C HIS A 40 6.33 -9.97 -5.39
N VAL A 41 6.22 -11.27 -5.16
CA VAL A 41 7.16 -12.06 -4.36
C VAL A 41 7.56 -13.28 -5.14
N VAL A 42 8.86 -13.55 -5.23
CA VAL A 42 9.38 -14.77 -5.85
C VAL A 42 9.32 -15.89 -4.83
N LEU A 43 8.46 -16.89 -5.06
CA LEU A 43 8.34 -18.08 -4.19
C LEU A 43 9.29 -19.19 -4.64
N GLN A 44 9.57 -19.30 -5.95
CA GLN A 44 10.48 -20.30 -6.53
C GLN A 44 11.11 -19.73 -7.79
N GLY A 45 12.35 -20.14 -8.09
CA GLY A 45 13.08 -19.71 -9.27
C GLY A 45 13.62 -18.30 -9.16
N ALA A 46 13.63 -17.59 -10.27
CA ALA A 46 14.06 -16.20 -10.37
C ALA A 46 13.40 -15.52 -11.56
N CYS A 47 13.29 -14.20 -11.52
CA CYS A 47 12.82 -13.41 -12.65
C CYS A 47 13.52 -12.05 -12.72
N TRP A 48 13.28 -11.33 -13.80
CA TRP A 48 13.67 -9.94 -13.95
C TRP A 48 12.47 -9.04 -13.77
N LEU A 49 12.62 -8.00 -12.97
CA LEU A 49 11.71 -6.87 -12.98
C LEU A 49 12.19 -5.87 -14.02
N LEU A 50 11.28 -5.48 -14.92
CA LEU A 50 11.46 -4.39 -15.87
C LEU A 50 10.64 -3.21 -15.33
N PRO A 51 11.29 -2.28 -14.59
CA PRO A 51 10.58 -1.18 -13.94
C PRO A 51 10.07 -0.16 -14.95
N PRO A 52 9.15 0.76 -14.57
CA PRO A 52 8.66 1.81 -15.47
C PRO A 52 9.78 2.75 -15.91
N ARG A 53 10.80 2.91 -15.08
CA ARG A 53 12.01 3.70 -15.34
C ARG A 53 13.22 3.01 -14.73
N GLY A 54 14.39 3.16 -15.39
CA GLY A 54 15.64 2.56 -14.94
C GLY A 54 15.93 1.23 -15.60
N ALA A 55 17.03 0.60 -15.19
CA ALA A 55 17.47 -0.67 -15.74
C ALA A 55 16.73 -1.85 -15.13
N PRO A 56 16.48 -2.93 -15.89
CA PRO A 56 15.99 -4.19 -15.37
C PRO A 56 16.92 -4.73 -14.27
N PHE A 57 16.33 -5.39 -13.26
CA PHE A 57 17.11 -6.06 -12.23
C PHE A 57 16.50 -7.41 -11.84
N ARG A 58 17.35 -8.32 -11.40
CA ARG A 58 16.98 -9.69 -11.09
C ARG A 58 16.38 -9.79 -9.70
N LEU A 59 15.33 -10.61 -9.59
CA LEU A 59 14.69 -11.00 -8.34
C LEU A 59 14.95 -12.48 -8.06
N GLY A 60 15.35 -12.80 -6.85
CA GLY A 60 15.55 -14.17 -6.35
C GLY A 60 14.45 -14.61 -5.41
N VAL A 61 14.51 -15.88 -4.98
CA VAL A 61 13.53 -16.45 -4.05
C VAL A 61 13.46 -15.65 -2.75
N GLY A 62 12.26 -15.28 -2.37
CA GLY A 62 11.96 -14.50 -1.17
C GLY A 62 12.05 -12.98 -1.37
N ASP A 63 12.55 -12.49 -2.51
CA ASP A 63 12.54 -11.06 -2.82
C ASP A 63 11.10 -10.58 -2.95
N LEU A 64 10.82 -9.46 -2.30
CA LEU A 64 9.55 -8.74 -2.43
C LEU A 64 9.78 -7.42 -3.16
N VAL A 65 8.93 -7.16 -4.15
CA VAL A 65 8.83 -5.86 -4.82
C VAL A 65 7.46 -5.28 -4.54
N LEU A 66 7.43 -4.03 -4.05
CA LEU A 66 6.22 -3.23 -3.92
C LEU A 66 6.27 -2.11 -4.96
N LEU A 67 5.17 -1.91 -5.68
CA LEU A 67 4.95 -0.84 -6.66
C LEU A 67 3.86 0.10 -6.14
N PRO A 68 4.22 1.09 -5.29
CA PRO A 68 3.25 1.86 -4.52
C PRO A 68 2.31 2.70 -5.38
N HIS A 69 2.74 3.01 -6.60
CA HIS A 69 2.03 3.90 -7.49
C HIS A 69 1.28 3.18 -8.62
N GLY A 70 1.29 1.83 -8.63
CA GLY A 70 0.61 1.04 -9.64
C GLY A 70 1.03 1.37 -11.07
N HIS A 71 2.30 1.73 -11.28
CA HIS A 71 2.83 2.00 -12.61
C HIS A 71 2.93 0.71 -13.44
N ALA A 72 2.88 0.86 -14.78
CA ALA A 72 3.16 -0.24 -15.67
C ALA A 72 4.58 -0.77 -15.44
N HIS A 73 4.73 -2.09 -15.50
CA HIS A 73 6.03 -2.76 -15.33
C HIS A 73 6.01 -4.12 -16.02
N GLY A 74 7.16 -4.76 -16.14
CA GLY A 74 7.28 -6.11 -16.69
C GLY A 74 7.90 -7.09 -15.70
N LEU A 75 7.52 -8.37 -15.80
CA LEU A 75 8.22 -9.51 -15.22
C LEU A 75 8.57 -10.49 -16.32
N ALA A 76 9.82 -10.94 -16.37
CA ALA A 76 10.30 -11.85 -17.40
C ALA A 76 11.39 -12.81 -16.87
N ASP A 77 11.58 -13.92 -17.54
CA ASP A 77 12.70 -14.82 -17.30
C ASP A 77 14.05 -14.23 -17.75
N ASP A 78 14.00 -13.36 -18.76
CA ASP A 78 15.15 -12.63 -19.30
C ASP A 78 14.75 -11.18 -19.62
N PRO A 79 15.62 -10.18 -19.39
CA PRO A 79 15.29 -8.77 -19.63
C PRO A 79 15.01 -8.43 -21.10
N GLU A 80 15.47 -9.26 -22.04
CA GLU A 80 15.25 -9.09 -23.49
C GLU A 80 13.99 -9.83 -23.99
N THR A 81 13.33 -10.61 -23.12
CA THR A 81 12.12 -11.35 -23.48
C THR A 81 10.97 -10.40 -23.81
N LEU A 82 10.29 -10.65 -24.93
CA LEU A 82 9.13 -9.87 -25.36
C LEU A 82 7.99 -9.96 -24.34
N LEU A 83 7.55 -8.80 -23.86
CA LEU A 83 6.46 -8.71 -22.89
C LEU A 83 5.10 -8.84 -23.59
N ARG A 84 4.26 -9.75 -23.11
CA ARG A 84 2.83 -9.88 -23.45
C ARG A 84 2.00 -9.23 -22.36
N ASP A 85 0.91 -8.58 -22.72
CA ASP A 85 0.03 -7.96 -21.74
C ASP A 85 -0.55 -8.99 -20.77
N ALA A 86 -0.42 -8.76 -19.48
CA ALA A 86 -1.20 -9.46 -18.48
C ALA A 86 -2.69 -9.11 -18.67
N GLY A 87 -3.58 -10.01 -18.27
CA GLY A 87 -5.00 -9.69 -18.23
C GLY A 87 -5.31 -8.48 -17.35
N ASP A 88 -6.54 -8.01 -17.40
CA ASP A 88 -7.00 -6.82 -16.68
C ASP A 88 -6.70 -6.96 -15.18
N PRO A 89 -5.89 -6.09 -14.56
CA PRO A 89 -5.61 -6.12 -13.12
C PRO A 89 -6.84 -5.76 -12.26
N SER A 90 -7.93 -5.30 -12.86
CA SER A 90 -9.24 -5.16 -12.21
C SER A 90 -10.07 -6.45 -12.25
N ASP A 91 -9.61 -7.47 -12.98
CA ASP A 91 -10.16 -8.81 -12.94
C ASP A 91 -9.88 -9.40 -11.54
N PRO A 92 -10.92 -9.78 -10.78
CA PRO A 92 -10.74 -10.40 -9.47
C PRO A 92 -9.98 -11.73 -9.53
N ASN A 93 -9.69 -12.24 -10.71
CA ASN A 93 -8.87 -13.42 -10.95
C ASN A 93 -7.80 -13.16 -12.03
N PRO A 94 -6.70 -12.41 -11.73
CA PRO A 94 -5.61 -12.21 -12.67
C PRO A 94 -4.90 -13.53 -13.08
N GLY A 95 -5.24 -14.67 -12.45
CA GLY A 95 -4.81 -16.01 -12.83
C GLY A 95 -5.53 -16.55 -14.07
N ASP A 96 -6.70 -16.01 -14.46
CA ASP A 96 -7.44 -16.41 -15.68
C ASP A 96 -7.07 -15.57 -16.92
N ALA A 97 -6.24 -14.56 -16.78
CA ALA A 97 -5.76 -13.79 -17.89
C ALA A 97 -4.68 -14.58 -18.65
N GLY A 98 -5.14 -15.53 -19.45
CA GLY A 98 -4.31 -16.30 -20.38
C GLY A 98 -3.35 -17.21 -19.62
N GLU A 99 -3.85 -18.30 -19.07
CA GLU A 99 -3.03 -19.51 -19.09
C GLU A 99 -2.43 -19.62 -20.51
N PRO A 100 -1.12 -19.71 -20.65
CA PRO A 100 -0.62 -20.43 -21.80
C PRO A 100 -1.27 -21.80 -21.65
N ALA A 101 -2.15 -22.18 -22.59
CA ALA A 101 -3.06 -23.33 -22.58
C ALA A 101 -2.60 -24.37 -21.58
N ALA A 102 -3.43 -24.66 -20.56
CA ALA A 102 -3.21 -25.77 -19.66
C ALA A 102 -3.04 -27.00 -20.55
N SER A 103 -1.79 -27.33 -20.86
CA SER A 103 -1.48 -28.65 -21.35
C SER A 103 -1.72 -29.58 -20.19
N ASP A 104 -2.80 -30.32 -20.25
CA ASP A 104 -3.16 -31.53 -19.51
C ASP A 104 -2.50 -31.68 -18.13
N ALA A 105 -3.33 -31.51 -17.09
CA ALA A 105 -3.02 -32.03 -15.77
C ALA A 105 -2.83 -33.55 -15.88
N GLY A 106 -1.62 -34.02 -16.15
CA GLY A 106 -1.35 -35.45 -16.21
C GLY A 106 -0.02 -35.88 -16.83
N SER A 107 0.70 -35.05 -17.55
CA SER A 107 1.99 -35.45 -18.10
C SER A 107 3.14 -34.78 -17.34
N PRO A 108 4.16 -35.54 -16.87
CA PRO A 108 5.39 -34.93 -16.36
C PRO A 108 6.03 -34.11 -17.48
N PRO A 109 6.68 -32.95 -17.19
CA PRO A 109 7.33 -32.15 -18.22
C PRO A 109 8.39 -32.97 -18.93
N PRO A 110 8.54 -32.80 -20.27
CA PRO A 110 9.66 -33.38 -20.97
C PRO A 110 10.96 -32.81 -20.39
N ASP A 111 11.94 -33.67 -20.21
CA ASP A 111 13.28 -33.38 -19.70
C ASP A 111 13.90 -32.18 -20.39
N GLY A 112 14.12 -31.14 -19.66
CA GLY A 112 14.77 -29.91 -20.08
C GLY A 112 14.65 -28.89 -18.94
N ASP A 113 15.57 -28.94 -18.00
CA ASP A 113 15.66 -28.28 -16.69
C ASP A 113 15.70 -26.74 -16.80
N ARG A 114 14.57 -26.09 -17.17
CA ARG A 114 14.32 -24.69 -16.82
C ARG A 114 13.40 -24.67 -15.62
N ALA A 115 13.99 -24.43 -14.45
CA ALA A 115 13.28 -24.34 -13.20
C ALA A 115 12.07 -23.38 -13.31
N ALA A 116 10.88 -23.92 -13.04
CA ALA A 116 9.65 -23.11 -13.07
C ALA A 116 9.79 -21.92 -12.11
N THR A 117 9.40 -20.73 -12.55
CA THR A 117 9.27 -19.55 -11.69
C THR A 117 7.88 -19.51 -11.10
N VAL A 118 7.77 -19.40 -9.77
CA VAL A 118 6.50 -19.23 -9.06
C VAL A 118 6.49 -17.88 -8.38
N LEU A 119 5.50 -17.09 -8.72
CA LEU A 119 5.30 -15.75 -8.17
C LEU A 119 4.01 -15.68 -7.37
N LEU A 120 4.04 -14.96 -6.25
CA LEU A 120 2.88 -14.46 -5.54
C LEU A 120 2.72 -13.00 -5.94
N CYS A 121 1.65 -12.69 -6.65
CA CYS A 121 1.34 -11.35 -7.12
C CYS A 121 0.06 -10.86 -6.43
N GLY A 122 -0.08 -9.56 -6.28
CA GLY A 122 -1.31 -9.00 -5.74
C GLY A 122 -1.32 -7.49 -5.73
N GLY A 123 -2.43 -6.94 -5.24
CA GLY A 123 -2.60 -5.50 -5.23
C GLY A 123 -3.59 -5.02 -4.19
N TYR A 124 -3.45 -3.74 -3.91
CA TYR A 124 -4.28 -2.97 -2.99
C TYR A 124 -4.88 -1.81 -3.77
N LEU A 125 -6.19 -1.71 -3.80
CA LEU A 125 -6.84 -0.50 -4.29
C LEU A 125 -6.63 0.61 -3.28
N VAL A 126 -6.11 1.75 -3.71
CA VAL A 126 -5.84 2.90 -2.83
C VAL A 126 -6.48 4.16 -3.39
N ASP A 127 -6.92 5.05 -2.49
CA ASP A 127 -7.44 6.36 -2.86
C ASP A 127 -6.29 7.23 -3.42
N ARG A 128 -6.33 7.47 -4.74
CA ARG A 128 -5.33 8.30 -5.45
C ARG A 128 -5.72 9.77 -5.54
N ILE A 129 -6.97 10.11 -5.23
CA ILE A 129 -7.41 11.51 -5.24
C ILE A 129 -6.67 12.28 -4.15
N ARG A 130 -6.42 11.61 -3.02
CA ARG A 130 -5.67 12.17 -1.90
C ARG A 130 -4.74 11.11 -1.28
N PRO A 131 -3.65 10.79 -1.97
CA PRO A 131 -2.71 9.81 -1.45
C PRO A 131 -2.17 10.26 -0.10
N HIS A 132 -1.92 9.31 0.79
CA HIS A 132 -1.24 9.62 2.05
C HIS A 132 0.16 10.15 1.73
N PRO A 133 0.62 11.22 2.42
CA PRO A 133 1.97 11.75 2.20
C PRO A 133 3.07 10.68 2.28
N LEU A 134 2.93 9.69 3.16
CA LEU A 134 3.81 8.52 3.22
C LEU A 134 3.92 7.81 1.86
N LEU A 135 2.80 7.58 1.15
CA LEU A 135 2.85 6.92 -0.17
C LEU A 135 3.50 7.79 -1.24
N ALA A 136 3.34 9.12 -1.13
CA ALA A 136 3.94 10.04 -2.08
C ALA A 136 5.48 10.05 -1.99
N GLU A 137 6.04 9.70 -0.84
CA GLU A 137 7.49 9.59 -0.64
C GLU A 137 8.08 8.23 -1.08
N LEU A 138 7.24 7.20 -1.23
CA LEU A 138 7.73 5.91 -1.70
C LEU A 138 8.29 6.02 -3.12
N PRO A 139 9.42 5.37 -3.42
CA PRO A 139 9.95 5.33 -4.77
C PRO A 139 9.01 4.57 -5.71
N GLU A 140 9.22 4.67 -7.02
CA GLU A 140 8.42 3.94 -8.02
C GLU A 140 8.44 2.43 -7.79
N VAL A 141 9.56 1.92 -7.29
CA VAL A 141 9.75 0.52 -6.92
C VAL A 141 10.45 0.44 -5.56
N VAL A 142 9.84 -0.25 -4.61
CA VAL A 142 10.47 -0.65 -3.36
C VAL A 142 10.93 -2.11 -3.52
N HIS A 143 12.22 -2.35 -3.54
CA HIS A 143 12.78 -3.70 -3.56
C HIS A 143 13.30 -4.08 -2.18
N LEU A 144 12.75 -5.14 -1.63
CA LEU A 144 13.13 -5.74 -0.35
C LEU A 144 13.75 -7.11 -0.61
N PRO A 145 15.09 -7.19 -0.72
CA PRO A 145 15.76 -8.44 -1.02
C PRO A 145 15.71 -9.41 0.17
N ALA A 146 15.59 -10.69 -0.13
CA ALA A 146 15.57 -11.78 0.85
C ALA A 146 16.97 -12.02 1.44
N ARG A 147 17.43 -11.12 2.32
CA ARG A 147 18.68 -11.30 3.04
C ARG A 147 18.48 -12.17 4.27
N VAL A 148 19.42 -13.08 4.54
CA VAL A 148 19.40 -13.92 5.75
C VAL A 148 19.41 -13.03 6.99
N GLY A 149 18.45 -13.26 7.90
CA GLY A 149 18.30 -12.47 9.13
C GLY A 149 17.61 -11.11 8.99
N ALA A 150 17.37 -10.61 7.77
CA ALA A 150 16.61 -9.39 7.56
C ALA A 150 15.10 -9.68 7.48
N HIS A 151 14.30 -8.85 8.14
CA HIS A 151 12.83 -8.84 8.07
C HIS A 151 12.15 -10.23 8.24
N PRO A 152 12.39 -10.96 9.35
CA PRO A 152 11.85 -12.32 9.57
C PRO A 152 10.31 -12.32 9.57
N GLU A 153 9.67 -11.25 10.05
CA GLU A 153 8.21 -11.10 10.09
C GLU A 153 7.63 -10.97 8.68
N LEU A 154 8.30 -10.24 7.80
CA LEU A 154 7.89 -10.12 6.39
C LEU A 154 7.94 -11.49 5.70
N ARG A 155 9.01 -12.24 5.94
CA ARG A 155 9.18 -13.59 5.39
C ARG A 155 8.11 -14.55 5.89
N ALA A 156 7.78 -14.50 7.19
CA ALA A 156 6.72 -15.31 7.77
C ALA A 156 5.35 -14.98 7.14
N ALA A 157 5.04 -13.68 6.95
CA ALA A 157 3.81 -13.25 6.30
C ALA A 157 3.71 -13.74 4.84
N VAL A 158 4.81 -13.67 4.08
CA VAL A 158 4.90 -14.23 2.71
C VAL A 158 4.62 -15.72 2.70
N GLY A 159 5.24 -16.47 3.63
CA GLY A 159 5.05 -17.91 3.73
C GLY A 159 3.61 -18.31 4.06
N LEU A 160 2.98 -17.62 5.01
CA LEU A 160 1.58 -17.86 5.39
C LEU A 160 0.64 -17.52 4.22
N LEU A 161 0.82 -16.38 3.57
CA LEU A 161 0.00 -15.96 2.44
C LEU A 161 0.17 -16.91 1.25
N GLY A 162 1.40 -17.28 0.92
CA GLY A 162 1.68 -18.25 -0.15
C GLY A 162 1.02 -19.59 0.08
N ALA A 163 1.06 -20.12 1.32
CA ALA A 163 0.41 -21.39 1.68
C ALA A 163 -1.11 -21.31 1.60
N GLU A 164 -1.72 -20.20 2.03
CA GLU A 164 -3.17 -20.01 2.00
C GLU A 164 -3.72 -19.84 0.59
N VAL A 165 -2.97 -19.16 -0.29
CA VAL A 165 -3.34 -18.99 -1.71
C VAL A 165 -3.12 -20.28 -2.51
N ASP A 166 -2.10 -21.09 -2.15
CA ASP A 166 -1.82 -22.37 -2.81
C ASP A 166 -2.90 -23.44 -2.53
N ARG A 167 -3.42 -23.46 -1.31
CA ARG A 167 -4.40 -24.47 -0.83
C ARG A 167 -5.53 -23.79 -0.07
N PRO A 168 -6.48 -23.14 -0.78
CA PRO A 168 -7.60 -22.48 -0.13
C PRO A 168 -8.43 -23.46 0.71
N ARG A 169 -8.78 -23.03 1.94
CA ARG A 169 -9.58 -23.81 2.90
C ARG A 169 -10.76 -22.97 3.40
N PRO A 170 -11.75 -23.57 4.08
CA PRO A 170 -12.78 -22.80 4.76
C PRO A 170 -12.15 -21.73 5.66
N GLY A 171 -12.53 -20.45 5.46
CA GLY A 171 -11.95 -19.31 6.15
C GLY A 171 -10.91 -18.51 5.34
N SER A 172 -10.40 -19.03 4.22
CA SER A 172 -9.42 -18.31 3.37
C SER A 172 -9.89 -16.93 2.92
N ALA A 173 -11.19 -16.78 2.65
CA ALA A 173 -11.80 -15.50 2.27
C ALA A 173 -11.62 -14.39 3.34
N GLY A 174 -11.45 -14.76 4.60
CA GLY A 174 -11.13 -13.84 5.70
C GLY A 174 -9.63 -13.74 5.96
N ILE A 175 -8.91 -14.85 5.85
CA ILE A 175 -7.48 -14.96 6.17
C ILE A 175 -6.64 -14.21 5.13
N VAL A 176 -6.88 -14.42 3.83
CA VAL A 176 -6.08 -13.82 2.75
C VAL A 176 -6.05 -12.30 2.83
N PRO A 177 -7.17 -11.57 2.96
CA PRO A 177 -7.14 -10.12 3.12
C PRO A 177 -6.37 -9.66 4.36
N ALA A 178 -6.49 -10.37 5.49
CA ALA A 178 -5.77 -10.03 6.72
C ALA A 178 -4.26 -10.22 6.57
N LEU A 179 -3.83 -11.30 5.90
CA LEU A 179 -2.43 -11.56 5.60
C LEU A 179 -1.86 -10.53 4.61
N LEU A 180 -2.65 -10.09 3.64
CA LEU A 180 -2.27 -9.02 2.72
C LEU A 180 -2.05 -7.69 3.45
N ASP A 181 -2.95 -7.33 4.37
CA ASP A 181 -2.78 -6.13 5.21
C ASP A 181 -1.52 -6.22 6.07
N THR A 182 -1.27 -7.39 6.64
CA THR A 182 -0.07 -7.68 7.43
C THR A 182 1.19 -7.58 6.57
N LEU A 183 1.16 -8.14 5.36
CA LEU A 183 2.27 -8.08 4.40
C LEU A 183 2.63 -6.64 4.03
N LEU A 184 1.61 -5.81 3.73
CA LEU A 184 1.83 -4.40 3.39
C LEU A 184 2.47 -3.64 4.56
N LEU A 185 1.98 -3.84 5.79
CA LEU A 185 2.54 -3.19 6.98
C LEU A 185 4.00 -3.60 7.21
N TYR A 186 4.33 -4.88 7.07
CA TYR A 186 5.71 -5.35 7.19
C TYR A 186 6.61 -4.84 6.05
N ALA A 187 6.10 -4.78 4.82
CA ALA A 187 6.86 -4.23 3.69
C ALA A 187 7.17 -2.74 3.90
N LEU A 188 6.19 -1.94 4.34
CA LEU A 188 6.38 -0.53 4.65
C LEU A 188 7.33 -0.32 5.82
N ARG A 189 7.24 -1.15 6.87
CA ARG A 189 8.16 -1.12 8.02
C ARG A 189 9.59 -1.46 7.59
N ALA A 190 9.76 -2.51 6.80
CA ALA A 190 11.06 -2.93 6.29
C ALA A 190 11.70 -1.83 5.42
N TRP A 191 10.93 -1.23 4.51
CA TRP A 191 11.39 -0.10 3.71
C TRP A 191 11.78 1.09 4.58
N HIS A 192 10.94 1.45 5.55
CA HIS A 192 11.20 2.52 6.48
C HIS A 192 12.53 2.33 7.24
N ASP A 193 12.79 1.12 7.73
CA ASP A 193 14.01 0.79 8.46
C ASP A 193 15.26 0.85 7.55
N GLU A 194 15.11 0.47 6.28
CA GLU A 194 16.18 0.60 5.29
C GLU A 194 16.43 2.05 4.89
N GLU A 195 15.37 2.83 4.65
CA GLU A 195 15.51 4.25 4.28
C GLU A 195 16.21 5.05 5.37
N VAL A 196 15.82 4.86 6.63
CA VAL A 196 16.49 5.54 7.77
C VAL A 196 17.96 5.16 7.89
N ARG A 197 18.33 3.91 7.59
CA ARG A 197 19.71 3.45 7.65
C ARG A 197 20.58 4.03 6.54
N HIS A 198 20.01 4.17 5.32
CA HIS A 198 20.79 4.50 4.13
C HIS A 198 20.67 5.97 3.70
N ARG A 199 19.57 6.64 4.06
CA ARG A 199 19.27 8.02 3.68
C ARG A 199 18.66 8.82 4.83
N PRO A 200 19.44 9.11 5.91
CA PRO A 200 18.93 9.96 6.97
C PRO A 200 18.60 11.35 6.40
N GLY A 201 17.34 11.77 6.48
CA GLY A 201 16.89 13.05 5.94
C GLY A 201 15.48 13.41 6.42
N PRO A 202 14.94 14.59 6.02
CA PRO A 202 13.54 14.91 6.25
C PRO A 202 12.64 13.94 5.51
N GLY A 203 11.44 13.67 6.03
CA GLY A 203 10.46 12.77 5.45
C GLY A 203 9.73 11.94 6.49
N TRP A 204 8.78 11.12 6.02
CA TRP A 204 7.91 10.32 6.89
C TRP A 204 8.66 9.29 7.72
N ALA A 205 9.72 8.71 7.18
CA ALA A 205 10.58 7.80 7.93
C ALA A 205 11.17 8.47 9.17
N SER A 206 11.64 9.71 9.04
CA SER A 206 12.14 10.52 10.14
C SER A 206 11.01 11.06 11.03
N ALA A 207 9.86 11.42 10.46
CA ALA A 207 8.71 11.92 11.21
C ALA A 207 8.18 10.88 12.21
N LEU A 208 8.10 9.61 11.81
CA LEU A 208 7.61 8.53 12.69
C LEU A 208 8.61 8.17 13.81
N ARG A 209 9.90 8.49 13.66
CA ARG A 209 10.92 8.27 14.68
C ARG A 209 11.17 9.49 15.58
N ASP A 210 10.72 10.66 15.14
CA ASP A 210 10.85 11.88 15.93
C ASP A 210 9.83 11.88 17.07
N PRO A 211 10.23 11.85 18.34
CA PRO A 211 9.29 11.67 19.44
C PRO A 211 8.20 12.75 19.49
N ALA A 212 8.56 14.00 19.17
CA ALA A 212 7.64 15.12 19.22
C ALA A 212 6.63 15.07 18.06
N VAL A 213 7.12 14.82 16.83
CA VAL A 213 6.25 14.73 15.65
C VAL A 213 5.39 13.47 15.70
N ALA A 214 5.94 12.33 16.11
CA ALA A 214 5.20 11.09 16.28
C ALA A 214 4.08 11.23 17.34
N ALA A 215 4.34 11.90 18.47
CA ALA A 215 3.31 12.17 19.49
C ALA A 215 2.17 13.02 18.93
N ALA A 216 2.48 14.07 18.17
CA ALA A 216 1.46 14.91 17.53
C ALA A 216 0.66 14.17 16.46
N LEU A 217 1.32 13.37 15.60
CA LEU A 217 0.65 12.52 14.61
C LEU A 217 -0.27 11.51 15.30
N HIS A 218 0.21 10.85 16.35
CA HIS A 218 -0.60 9.92 17.15
C HIS A 218 -1.81 10.60 17.76
N ALA A 219 -1.67 11.81 18.30
CA ALA A 219 -2.78 12.58 18.87
C ALA A 219 -3.85 12.91 17.81
N VAL A 220 -3.43 13.37 16.63
CA VAL A 220 -4.32 13.67 15.49
C VAL A 220 -5.05 12.41 15.00
N HIS A 221 -4.35 11.30 14.89
CA HIS A 221 -4.93 10.03 14.42
C HIS A 221 -5.92 9.45 15.41
N ARG A 222 -5.59 9.49 16.71
CA ARG A 222 -6.43 8.95 17.79
C ARG A 222 -7.74 9.71 17.93
N ASP A 223 -7.71 11.03 17.84
CA ASP A 223 -8.87 11.88 17.96
C ASP A 223 -8.87 13.02 16.94
N PRO A 224 -9.28 12.75 15.70
CA PRO A 224 -9.37 13.79 14.68
C PRO A 224 -10.48 14.81 14.99
N ALA A 225 -11.46 14.47 15.82
CA ALA A 225 -12.56 15.37 16.17
C ALA A 225 -12.14 16.46 17.15
N HIS A 226 -11.14 16.21 17.98
CA HIS A 226 -10.65 17.18 18.95
C HIS A 226 -10.28 18.52 18.28
N PRO A 227 -10.61 19.68 18.87
CA PRO A 227 -10.31 21.00 18.30
C PRO A 227 -8.83 21.37 18.44
N TRP A 228 -7.97 20.57 17.80
CA TRP A 228 -6.52 20.76 17.82
C TRP A 228 -6.11 22.13 17.30
N THR A 229 -5.23 22.78 18.02
CA THR A 229 -4.49 23.98 17.60
C THR A 229 -3.02 23.65 17.47
N VAL A 230 -2.25 24.50 16.79
CA VAL A 230 -0.79 24.32 16.73
C VAL A 230 -0.16 24.35 18.12
N ALA A 231 -0.73 25.17 19.03
CA ALA A 231 -0.25 25.25 20.41
C ALA A 231 -0.55 23.97 21.20
N SER A 232 -1.77 23.41 21.11
CA SER A 232 -2.14 22.19 21.81
C SER A 232 -1.41 20.96 21.27
N LEU A 233 -1.19 20.87 19.95
CA LEU A 233 -0.34 19.82 19.34
C LEU A 233 1.12 19.97 19.78
N GLY A 234 1.63 21.20 19.84
CA GLY A 234 2.96 21.47 20.37
C GLY A 234 3.11 21.03 21.84
N ALA A 235 2.12 21.36 22.67
CA ALA A 235 2.11 20.94 24.07
C ALA A 235 2.08 19.40 24.21
N ALA A 236 1.26 18.70 23.40
CA ALA A 236 1.25 17.24 23.35
C ALA A 236 2.59 16.63 22.87
N ALA A 237 3.37 17.40 22.11
CA ALA A 237 4.70 17.06 21.62
C ALA A 237 5.85 17.50 22.55
N GLY A 238 5.55 18.12 23.70
CA GLY A 238 6.55 18.66 24.62
C GLY A 238 7.32 19.88 24.06
N LEU A 239 6.74 20.60 23.08
CA LEU A 239 7.36 21.73 22.42
C LEU A 239 6.45 22.98 22.44
N SER A 240 7.07 24.16 22.41
CA SER A 240 6.34 25.39 22.17
C SER A 240 5.87 25.50 20.70
N ARG A 241 4.87 26.36 20.46
CA ARG A 241 4.16 26.49 19.17
C ARG A 241 5.08 26.60 17.95
N SER A 242 6.05 27.52 17.96
CA SER A 242 6.86 27.81 16.75
C SER A 242 7.92 26.76 16.43
N PRO A 243 8.71 26.27 17.39
CA PRO A 243 9.60 25.13 17.16
C PRO A 243 8.85 23.88 16.69
N PHE A 244 7.70 23.57 17.30
CA PHE A 244 6.87 22.45 16.89
C PHE A 244 6.41 22.59 15.45
N ALA A 245 5.82 23.73 15.06
CA ALA A 245 5.31 23.94 13.71
C ALA A 245 6.40 23.82 12.64
N ARG A 246 7.60 24.38 12.89
CA ARG A 246 8.76 24.24 11.98
C ARG A 246 9.21 22.78 11.84
N ARG A 247 9.39 22.08 12.98
CA ARG A 247 9.85 20.69 13.01
C ARG A 247 8.85 19.76 12.32
N PHE A 248 7.57 19.90 12.64
CA PHE A 248 6.50 19.13 12.02
C PHE A 248 6.46 19.35 10.51
N THR A 249 6.48 20.62 10.05
CA THR A 249 6.44 20.94 8.61
C THR A 249 7.68 20.39 7.87
N ALA A 250 8.86 20.49 8.49
CA ALA A 250 10.09 19.97 7.90
C ALA A 250 10.08 18.45 7.70
N LEU A 251 9.47 17.69 8.63
CA LEU A 251 9.44 16.23 8.60
C LEU A 251 8.23 15.67 7.86
N VAL A 252 7.05 16.29 8.00
CA VAL A 252 5.78 15.81 7.40
C VAL A 252 5.52 16.42 6.02
N GLY A 253 6.28 17.45 5.64
CA GLY A 253 6.13 18.14 4.36
C GLY A 253 4.96 19.14 4.29
N GLN A 254 4.17 19.29 5.36
CA GLN A 254 3.03 20.21 5.43
C GLN A 254 2.77 20.72 6.87
N PRO A 255 2.13 21.91 7.02
CA PRO A 255 1.81 22.45 8.34
C PRO A 255 0.86 21.56 9.15
N PRO A 256 0.94 21.56 10.51
CA PRO A 256 0.17 20.66 11.37
C PRO A 256 -1.36 20.71 11.14
N LEU A 257 -1.97 21.89 11.00
CA LEU A 257 -3.41 22.01 10.77
C LEU A 257 -3.84 21.67 9.33
N ALA A 258 -2.93 21.78 8.37
CA ALA A 258 -3.17 21.29 7.01
C ALA A 258 -3.23 19.76 7.01
N TYR A 259 -2.30 19.12 7.73
CA TYR A 259 -2.31 17.68 7.94
C TYR A 259 -3.58 17.21 8.67
N LEU A 260 -3.97 17.86 9.78
CA LEU A 260 -5.21 17.57 10.49
C LEU A 260 -6.43 17.63 9.56
N THR A 261 -6.54 18.70 8.77
CA THR A 261 -7.63 18.86 7.81
C THR A 261 -7.62 17.75 6.76
N TRP A 262 -6.43 17.43 6.25
CA TRP A 262 -6.26 16.34 5.31
C TRP A 262 -6.71 15.01 5.93
N TRP A 263 -6.26 14.69 7.16
CA TRP A 263 -6.62 13.47 7.87
C TRP A 263 -8.12 13.37 8.16
N ARG A 264 -8.75 14.46 8.61
CA ARG A 264 -10.20 14.54 8.80
C ARG A 264 -10.97 14.16 7.54
N MET A 265 -10.56 14.66 6.38
CA MET A 265 -11.21 14.36 5.11
C MET A 265 -10.97 12.93 4.65
N THR A 266 -9.81 12.37 4.94
CA THR A 266 -9.48 10.96 4.67
C THR A 266 -10.35 10.02 5.51
N VAL A 267 -10.48 10.30 6.82
CA VAL A 267 -11.37 9.53 7.71
C VAL A 267 -12.84 9.68 7.28
N ALA A 268 -13.27 10.89 6.91
CA ALA A 268 -14.62 11.12 6.42
C ALA A 268 -14.92 10.32 5.15
N ALA A 269 -14.01 10.29 4.19
CA ALA A 269 -14.16 9.51 2.96
C ALA A 269 -14.30 8.02 3.25
N ARG A 270 -13.52 7.47 4.20
CA ARG A 270 -13.67 6.09 4.66
C ARG A 270 -15.05 5.85 5.27
N LEU A 271 -15.47 6.67 6.24
CA LEU A 271 -16.77 6.54 6.88
C LEU A 271 -17.94 6.60 5.90
N LEU A 272 -17.83 7.42 4.85
CA LEU A 272 -18.85 7.52 3.80
C LEU A 272 -18.94 6.27 2.92
N ARG A 273 -17.86 5.50 2.78
CA ARG A 273 -17.84 4.23 2.03
C ARG A 273 -18.33 3.04 2.85
N GLU A 274 -18.01 3.04 4.15
CA GLU A 274 -18.25 1.88 5.03
C GLU A 274 -19.66 1.87 5.64
N ASP A 275 -20.35 3.01 5.67
CA ASP A 275 -21.50 3.18 6.54
C ASP A 275 -22.50 4.21 5.96
N ASP A 276 -23.79 3.91 6.09
CA ASP A 276 -24.91 4.77 5.67
C ASP A 276 -25.33 5.81 6.72
N ARG A 277 -24.51 6.03 7.74
CA ARG A 277 -24.80 7.02 8.81
C ARG A 277 -25.10 8.42 8.25
N PRO A 278 -25.97 9.20 8.90
CA PRO A 278 -26.30 10.56 8.48
C PRO A 278 -25.05 11.46 8.38
N LEU A 279 -25.07 12.41 7.44
CA LEU A 279 -23.91 13.27 7.17
C LEU A 279 -23.47 14.09 8.38
N HIS A 280 -24.42 14.55 9.24
CA HIS A 280 -24.08 15.26 10.46
C HIS A 280 -23.24 14.40 11.42
N ARG A 281 -23.50 13.09 11.50
CA ARG A 281 -22.70 12.17 12.32
C ARG A 281 -21.29 11.96 11.77
N VAL A 282 -21.15 11.95 10.45
CA VAL A 282 -19.82 11.94 9.84
C VAL A 282 -19.08 13.24 10.14
N ALA A 283 -19.76 14.40 10.01
CA ALA A 283 -19.20 15.70 10.31
C ALA A 283 -18.70 15.78 11.77
N GLU A 284 -19.54 15.40 12.74
CA GLU A 284 -19.18 15.34 14.16
C GLU A 284 -17.96 14.46 14.41
N ARG A 285 -17.93 13.27 13.81
CA ARG A 285 -16.85 12.28 14.00
C ARG A 285 -15.49 12.78 13.52
N VAL A 286 -15.48 13.72 12.58
CA VAL A 286 -14.26 14.33 12.06
C VAL A 286 -14.07 15.78 12.52
N GLY A 287 -14.80 16.22 13.59
CA GLY A 287 -14.57 17.47 14.27
C GLY A 287 -15.15 18.71 13.58
N TYR A 288 -16.25 18.56 12.85
CA TYR A 288 -17.02 19.67 12.30
C TYR A 288 -18.34 19.83 13.08
N THR A 289 -18.59 21.02 13.54
CA THR A 289 -19.83 21.38 14.26
C THR A 289 -21.00 21.71 13.32
N SER A 290 -20.71 21.91 12.03
CA SER A 290 -21.71 22.21 11.00
C SER A 290 -21.55 21.26 9.81
N GLU A 291 -22.67 20.60 9.45
CA GLU A 291 -22.74 19.76 8.24
C GLU A 291 -22.41 20.56 6.98
N TYR A 292 -22.83 21.82 6.91
CA TYR A 292 -22.51 22.72 5.79
C TYR A 292 -21.00 22.98 5.68
N ALA A 293 -20.34 23.30 6.79
CA ALA A 293 -18.90 23.52 6.82
C ALA A 293 -18.12 22.25 6.44
N PHE A 294 -18.58 21.11 6.94
CA PHE A 294 -18.05 19.79 6.55
C PHE A 294 -18.21 19.55 5.03
N ALA A 295 -19.42 19.70 4.50
CA ALA A 295 -19.68 19.44 3.08
C ALA A 295 -18.85 20.35 2.16
N LYS A 296 -18.65 21.62 2.55
CA LYS A 296 -17.79 22.56 1.84
C LYS A 296 -16.32 22.12 1.86
N ALA A 297 -15.81 21.70 3.02
CA ALA A 297 -14.45 21.21 3.19
C ALA A 297 -14.24 19.90 2.41
N PHE A 298 -15.19 18.98 2.47
CA PHE A 298 -15.16 17.71 1.76
C PHE A 298 -15.16 17.91 0.24
N ARG A 299 -16.06 18.77 -0.26
CA ARG A 299 -16.10 19.11 -1.71
C ARG A 299 -14.78 19.72 -2.19
N ARG A 300 -14.17 20.60 -1.41
CA ARG A 300 -12.85 21.17 -1.74
C ARG A 300 -11.77 20.08 -1.77
N ALA A 301 -11.89 19.08 -0.91
CA ALA A 301 -10.91 18.00 -0.76
C ALA A 301 -11.05 16.92 -1.83
N HIS A 302 -12.28 16.52 -2.18
CA HIS A 302 -12.57 15.38 -3.05
C HIS A 302 -13.23 15.76 -4.39
N GLY A 303 -13.45 17.04 -4.67
CA GLY A 303 -14.06 17.51 -5.91
C GLY A 303 -15.57 17.29 -6.01
N THR A 304 -16.17 16.53 -5.08
CA THR A 304 -17.60 16.17 -5.08
C THR A 304 -18.22 16.29 -3.70
N SER A 305 -19.55 16.39 -3.62
CA SER A 305 -20.25 16.44 -2.33
C SER A 305 -20.21 15.10 -1.59
N PRO A 306 -20.28 15.08 -0.23
CA PRO A 306 -20.27 13.84 0.55
C PRO A 306 -21.34 12.85 0.12
N GLY A 307 -22.56 13.32 -0.14
CA GLY A 307 -23.67 12.46 -0.57
C GLY A 307 -23.47 11.87 -1.98
N ARG A 308 -22.83 12.61 -2.90
CA ARG A 308 -22.48 12.07 -4.23
C ARG A 308 -21.33 11.09 -4.14
N TYR A 309 -20.34 11.38 -3.31
CA TYR A 309 -19.20 10.48 -3.04
C TYR A 309 -19.68 9.13 -2.53
N ARG A 310 -20.58 9.08 -1.54
CA ARG A 310 -21.18 7.84 -1.00
C ARG A 310 -21.88 7.00 -2.06
N ARG A 311 -22.61 7.60 -3.00
CA ARG A 311 -23.34 6.88 -4.07
C ARG A 311 -22.46 6.38 -5.20
N GLY A 312 -21.25 6.88 -5.32
CA GLY A 312 -20.30 6.51 -6.37
C GLY A 312 -19.14 5.66 -5.87
N SER A 313 -19.25 5.17 -4.64
CA SER A 313 -18.25 4.31 -3.98
C SER A 313 -18.66 2.85 -4.11
#